data_d32acc121baa4936004542af2e1f0ada
#
_entry.id   d32acc121baa4936004542af2e1f0ada
#
_cell.length_a   1.000
_cell.length_b   1.000
_cell.length_c   1.000
_cell.angle_alpha   90.00
_cell.angle_beta   90.00
_cell.angle_gamma   90.00
#
_symmetry.space_group_name_H-M   'P 1'
#
loop_
_entity.id
_entity.type
_entity.pdbx_description
1 polymer ?
#
loop_
_entity_poly.entity_id
_entity_poly.type
_entity_poly.pdbx_seq_one_letter_code
_entity_poly.pdbx_strand_id
1 'polypeptide(L)'
;VLGGDGTLLNSACRLAEYEVPLVGVNQGRLGFLTDISRDVALEKIGEILDGRYTAESRVLLDAEVLRNGRRVFHTVALNDVVVNKGDLGRMIEFDLRIDGEFVYTQRSDGMIISTPTGSTAYALSANGPILHPDVDGIALVPMCPHTLTARPITLPDRCKIEIVLLPPHDSRVHFDGQTRYDTRAGDTVQITRSPHRVRLLHPVGYSYFAMLREKLHWSSTPRHT
;
A
#
# COMPACT_ATOMS: atom_id res chain seq x y z
N VAL A 1 11.59 -5.63 -14.36
CA VAL A 1 10.55 -4.64 -14.67
C VAL A 1 11.24 -3.33 -15.04
N LEU A 2 10.96 -2.80 -16.23
CA LEU A 2 11.48 -1.52 -16.71
C LEU A 2 10.37 -0.47 -16.59
N GLY A 3 10.53 0.52 -15.69
CA GLY A 3 9.53 1.56 -15.46
C GLY A 3 9.66 2.19 -14.09
N GLY A 4 8.66 2.94 -13.64
CA GLY A 4 8.59 3.47 -12.29
C GLY A 4 7.89 2.50 -11.32
N ASP A 5 7.75 2.95 -10.06
CA ASP A 5 7.09 2.16 -8.99
C ASP A 5 5.69 1.67 -9.39
N GLY A 6 4.88 2.48 -10.07
CA GLY A 6 3.55 2.06 -10.55
C GLY A 6 3.58 0.87 -11.51
N THR A 7 4.58 0.77 -12.39
CA THR A 7 4.75 -0.37 -13.29
C THR A 7 5.15 -1.61 -12.49
N LEU A 8 6.02 -1.45 -11.51
CA LEU A 8 6.45 -2.55 -10.65
C LEU A 8 5.29 -3.04 -9.77
N LEU A 9 4.47 -2.15 -9.19
CA LEU A 9 3.27 -2.51 -8.44
C LEU A 9 2.33 -3.42 -9.24
N ASN A 10 2.02 -3.02 -10.48
CA ASN A 10 1.16 -3.82 -11.36
C ASN A 10 1.75 -5.20 -11.65
N SER A 11 3.04 -5.25 -11.96
CA SER A 11 3.74 -6.52 -12.21
C SER A 11 3.76 -7.40 -10.96
N ALA A 12 4.02 -6.80 -9.80
CA ALA A 12 4.08 -7.49 -8.51
C ALA A 12 2.74 -8.15 -8.15
N CYS A 13 1.63 -7.42 -8.26
CA CYS A 13 0.31 -7.97 -7.97
C CYS A 13 -0.09 -9.11 -8.92
N ARG A 14 0.27 -9.01 -10.21
CA ARG A 14 -0.01 -10.06 -11.21
C ARG A 14 0.85 -11.30 -11.07
N LEU A 15 2.08 -11.16 -10.57
CA LEU A 15 3.04 -12.25 -10.49
C LEU A 15 3.16 -12.83 -9.07
N ALA A 16 2.42 -12.29 -8.09
CA ALA A 16 2.53 -12.69 -6.69
C ALA A 16 2.28 -14.19 -6.47
N GLU A 17 1.27 -14.77 -7.14
CA GLU A 17 0.95 -16.19 -7.04
C GLU A 17 1.98 -17.13 -7.66
N TYR A 18 2.86 -16.61 -8.54
CA TYR A 18 3.92 -17.38 -9.19
C TYR A 18 5.25 -17.33 -8.44
N GLU A 19 5.33 -16.54 -7.36
CA GLU A 19 6.55 -16.37 -6.52
C GLU A 19 7.80 -15.96 -7.30
N VAL A 20 7.63 -15.31 -8.46
CA VAL A 20 8.73 -14.85 -9.32
C VAL A 20 9.42 -13.66 -8.66
N PRO A 21 10.75 -13.71 -8.43
CA PRO A 21 11.50 -12.56 -7.93
C PRO A 21 11.49 -11.41 -8.95
N LEU A 22 11.35 -10.18 -8.46
CA LEU A 22 11.28 -8.98 -9.28
C LEU A 22 12.50 -8.07 -9.06
N VAL A 23 12.98 -7.49 -10.14
CA VAL A 23 14.01 -6.45 -10.16
C VAL A 23 13.40 -5.20 -10.78
N GLY A 24 13.53 -4.06 -10.11
CA GLY A 24 13.01 -2.78 -10.57
C GLY A 24 14.09 -1.90 -11.20
N VAL A 25 13.97 -1.61 -12.49
CA VAL A 25 14.85 -0.67 -13.21
C VAL A 25 14.08 0.60 -13.55
N ASN A 26 14.52 1.72 -13.04
CA ASN A 26 13.89 3.01 -13.24
C ASN A 26 14.28 3.64 -14.57
N GLN A 27 13.31 4.22 -15.29
CA GLN A 27 13.54 4.93 -16.55
C GLN A 27 13.61 6.46 -16.39
N GLY A 28 13.45 6.97 -15.17
CA GLY A 28 13.44 8.40 -14.88
C GLY A 28 13.97 8.73 -13.50
N ARG A 29 13.11 9.21 -12.61
CA ARG A 29 13.49 9.43 -11.20
C ARG A 29 13.44 8.13 -10.44
N LEU A 30 14.51 7.84 -9.71
CA LEU A 30 14.62 6.67 -8.84
C LEU A 30 13.36 6.53 -7.96
N GLY A 31 12.78 5.35 -7.88
CA GLY A 31 11.59 5.05 -7.07
C GLY A 31 11.92 4.54 -5.68
N PHE A 32 10.90 4.20 -4.90
CA PHE A 32 11.04 3.44 -3.65
C PHE A 32 11.22 1.93 -3.89
N LEU A 33 10.70 1.43 -5.03
CA LEU A 33 10.73 0.03 -5.41
C LEU A 33 11.63 -0.23 -6.63
N THR A 34 11.90 0.82 -7.43
CA THR A 34 12.72 0.76 -8.62
C THR A 34 14.04 1.52 -8.36
N ASP A 35 14.99 0.82 -7.75
CA ASP A 35 16.22 1.37 -7.18
C ASP A 35 17.45 1.25 -8.10
N ILE A 36 17.32 0.62 -9.27
CA ILE A 36 18.37 0.54 -10.28
C ILE A 36 18.13 1.61 -11.35
N SER A 37 19.07 2.50 -11.55
CA SER A 37 19.00 3.45 -12.64
C SER A 37 19.27 2.78 -14.00
N ARG A 38 18.69 3.33 -15.07
CA ARG A 38 18.87 2.83 -16.44
C ARG A 38 20.33 2.72 -16.84
N ASP A 39 21.16 3.69 -16.42
CA ASP A 39 22.54 3.81 -16.88
C ASP A 39 23.45 2.66 -16.41
N VAL A 40 23.12 2.08 -15.24
CA VAL A 40 23.87 0.96 -14.66
C VAL A 40 23.09 -0.36 -14.72
N ALA A 41 21.93 -0.38 -15.38
CA ALA A 41 21.01 -1.51 -15.34
C ALA A 41 21.63 -2.83 -15.80
N LEU A 42 22.39 -2.82 -16.93
CA LEU A 42 23.01 -4.05 -17.46
C LEU A 42 24.05 -4.62 -16.51
N GLU A 43 24.87 -3.76 -15.89
CA GLU A 43 25.86 -4.18 -14.90
C GLU A 43 25.17 -4.80 -13.67
N LYS A 44 24.19 -4.07 -13.09
CA LYS A 44 23.48 -4.51 -11.87
C LYS A 44 22.64 -5.77 -12.08
N ILE A 45 21.99 -5.90 -13.24
CA ILE A 45 21.28 -7.14 -13.60
C ILE A 45 22.26 -8.30 -13.74
N GLY A 46 23.43 -8.09 -14.36
CA GLY A 46 24.49 -9.11 -14.43
C GLY A 46 24.93 -9.57 -13.03
N GLU A 47 25.18 -8.63 -12.11
CA GLU A 47 25.50 -8.95 -10.72
C GLU A 47 24.42 -9.79 -10.04
N ILE A 48 23.15 -9.43 -10.23
CA ILE A 48 21.99 -10.15 -9.67
C ILE A 48 21.91 -11.58 -10.24
N LEU A 49 22.13 -11.76 -11.55
CA LEU A 49 22.14 -13.07 -12.20
C LEU A 49 23.30 -13.94 -11.73
N ASP A 50 24.43 -13.34 -11.36
CA ASP A 50 25.57 -14.01 -10.72
C ASP A 50 25.34 -14.34 -9.23
N GLY A 51 24.13 -14.06 -8.70
CA GLY A 51 23.77 -14.32 -7.30
C GLY A 51 24.22 -13.23 -6.32
N ARG A 52 24.68 -12.08 -6.79
CA ARG A 52 25.11 -10.95 -5.97
C ARG A 52 23.97 -9.95 -5.80
N TYR A 53 23.08 -10.20 -4.83
CA TYR A 53 21.92 -9.37 -4.53
C TYR A 53 21.52 -9.45 -3.05
N THR A 54 20.73 -8.48 -2.61
CA THR A 54 19.96 -8.52 -1.38
C THR A 54 18.50 -8.80 -1.75
N ALA A 55 17.87 -9.77 -1.07
CA ALA A 55 16.46 -10.07 -1.30
C ALA A 55 15.59 -9.53 -0.18
N GLU A 56 14.50 -8.87 -0.53
CA GLU A 56 13.45 -8.45 0.40
C GLU A 56 12.13 -9.14 0.08
N SER A 57 11.35 -9.45 1.12
CA SER A 57 10.03 -10.07 1.01
C SER A 57 8.96 -9.07 1.42
N ARG A 58 8.05 -8.74 0.52
CA ARG A 58 6.99 -7.75 0.75
C ARG A 58 5.64 -8.44 0.89
N VAL A 59 4.88 -8.02 1.90
CA VAL A 59 3.51 -8.49 2.10
C VAL A 59 2.57 -7.82 1.11
N LEU A 60 1.49 -8.53 0.77
CA LEU A 60 0.36 -8.00 -0.01
C LEU A 60 -0.89 -8.03 0.86
N LEU A 61 -1.80 -7.11 0.59
CA LEU A 61 -3.17 -7.18 1.07
C LEU A 61 -4.01 -7.99 0.07
N ASP A 62 -4.83 -8.88 0.59
CA ASP A 62 -5.92 -9.53 -0.12
C ASP A 62 -7.20 -8.78 0.22
N ALA A 63 -7.90 -8.27 -0.79
CA ALA A 63 -9.04 -7.40 -0.60
C ALA A 63 -10.28 -7.88 -1.37
N GLU A 64 -11.38 -7.99 -0.66
CA GLU A 64 -12.66 -8.39 -1.19
C GLU A 64 -13.73 -7.32 -0.94
N VAL A 65 -14.66 -7.18 -1.88
CA VAL A 65 -15.91 -6.46 -1.64
C VAL A 65 -17.04 -7.47 -1.54
N LEU A 66 -17.75 -7.43 -0.41
CA LEU A 66 -18.88 -8.31 -0.12
C LEU A 66 -20.18 -7.50 -0.20
N ARG A 67 -21.16 -8.04 -0.94
CA ARG A 67 -22.53 -7.52 -1.03
C ARG A 67 -23.51 -8.60 -0.58
N ASN A 68 -24.26 -8.32 0.48
CA ASN A 68 -25.14 -9.32 1.10
C ASN A 68 -24.41 -10.63 1.43
N GLY A 69 -23.18 -10.53 1.96
CA GLY A 69 -22.34 -11.67 2.30
C GLY A 69 -21.74 -12.45 1.13
N ARG A 70 -21.96 -12.00 -0.11
CA ARG A 70 -21.38 -12.64 -1.32
C ARG A 70 -20.26 -11.78 -1.88
N ARG A 71 -19.14 -12.40 -2.23
CA ARG A 71 -18.02 -11.72 -2.88
C ARG A 71 -18.42 -11.26 -4.28
N VAL A 72 -18.36 -9.94 -4.51
CA VAL A 72 -18.65 -9.30 -5.79
C VAL A 72 -17.40 -8.75 -6.48
N PHE A 73 -16.31 -8.60 -5.74
CA PHE A 73 -15.02 -8.17 -6.27
C PHE A 73 -13.88 -8.74 -5.41
N HIS A 74 -12.73 -8.99 -6.03
CA HIS A 74 -11.52 -9.46 -5.36
C HIS A 74 -10.28 -8.98 -6.11
N THR A 75 -9.27 -8.56 -5.37
CA THR A 75 -7.93 -8.22 -5.91
C THR A 75 -6.90 -8.21 -4.78
N VAL A 76 -5.62 -8.12 -5.15
CA VAL A 76 -4.52 -7.91 -4.22
C VAL A 76 -3.92 -6.52 -4.40
N ALA A 77 -3.28 -6.00 -3.35
CA ALA A 77 -2.59 -4.72 -3.36
C ALA A 77 -1.24 -4.83 -2.64
N LEU A 78 -0.20 -4.23 -3.22
CA LEU A 78 1.14 -4.20 -2.62
C LEU A 78 1.32 -2.98 -1.71
N ASN A 79 0.75 -1.81 -2.08
CA ASN A 79 0.82 -0.60 -1.28
C ASN A 79 -0.38 -0.47 -0.33
N ASP A 80 -1.56 -0.27 -0.89
CA ASP A 80 -2.73 0.13 -0.10
C ASP A 80 -4.07 -0.23 -0.73
N VAL A 81 -5.07 -0.32 0.15
CA VAL A 81 -6.49 -0.34 -0.17
C VAL A 81 -7.10 0.94 0.40
N VAL A 82 -7.67 1.77 -0.45
CA VAL A 82 -8.23 3.07 -0.08
C VAL A 82 -9.73 3.07 -0.29
N VAL A 83 -10.47 3.14 0.80
CA VAL A 83 -11.93 3.37 0.77
C VAL A 83 -12.16 4.88 0.89
N ASN A 84 -12.76 5.51 -0.12
CA ASN A 84 -12.97 6.94 -0.11
C ASN A 84 -14.35 7.35 -0.66
N LYS A 85 -14.69 8.62 -0.42
CA LYS A 85 -15.90 9.22 -0.98
C LYS A 85 -15.87 9.21 -2.50
N GLY A 86 -17.01 8.99 -3.12
CA GLY A 86 -17.18 9.13 -4.57
C GLY A 86 -17.13 10.59 -5.03
N ASP A 87 -17.55 10.84 -6.27
CA ASP A 87 -17.46 12.16 -6.93
C ASP A 87 -18.34 13.25 -6.28
N LEU A 88 -19.35 12.88 -5.50
CA LEU A 88 -20.30 13.82 -4.92
C LEU A 88 -19.77 14.64 -3.74
N GLY A 89 -18.52 14.48 -3.36
CA GLY A 89 -17.83 15.33 -2.38
C GLY A 89 -18.31 15.21 -0.93
N ARG A 90 -19.29 14.35 -0.63
CA ARG A 90 -19.81 14.14 0.73
C ARG A 90 -18.97 13.09 1.44
N MET A 91 -18.67 13.31 2.73
CA MET A 91 -18.00 12.33 3.57
C MET A 91 -18.77 11.02 3.59
N ILE A 92 -18.03 9.91 3.59
CA ILE A 92 -18.58 8.58 3.83
C ILE A 92 -18.71 8.32 5.33
N GLU A 93 -19.61 7.43 5.68
CA GLU A 93 -19.76 6.90 7.03
C GLU A 93 -19.62 5.39 6.98
N PHE A 94 -18.82 4.83 7.87
CA PHE A 94 -18.56 3.40 7.93
C PHE A 94 -18.26 2.92 9.33
N ASP A 95 -18.56 1.64 9.57
CA ASP A 95 -18.10 0.92 10.76
C ASP A 95 -16.76 0.25 10.43
N LEU A 96 -15.79 0.41 11.34
CA LEU A 96 -14.55 -0.36 11.33
C LEU A 96 -14.71 -1.55 12.29
N ARG A 97 -14.38 -2.74 11.78
CA ARG A 97 -14.28 -3.97 12.57
C ARG A 97 -12.91 -4.62 12.37
N ILE A 98 -12.36 -5.19 13.43
CA ILE A 98 -11.08 -5.91 13.40
C ILE A 98 -11.31 -7.25 14.05
N ASP A 99 -11.04 -8.34 13.33
CA ASP A 99 -11.30 -9.73 13.75
C ASP A 99 -12.75 -9.95 14.22
N GLY A 100 -13.69 -9.22 13.61
CA GLY A 100 -15.12 -9.24 13.94
C GLY A 100 -15.51 -8.31 15.10
N GLU A 101 -14.57 -7.78 15.86
CA GLU A 101 -14.83 -6.81 16.93
C GLU A 101 -15.11 -5.42 16.33
N PHE A 102 -16.18 -4.77 16.78
CA PHE A 102 -16.49 -3.38 16.43
C PHE A 102 -15.50 -2.44 17.13
N VAL A 103 -14.86 -1.58 16.35
CA VAL A 103 -13.90 -0.59 16.88
C VAL A 103 -14.55 0.78 17.00
N TYR A 104 -15.08 1.31 15.92
CA TYR A 104 -15.81 2.59 15.91
C TYR A 104 -16.60 2.77 14.61
N THR A 105 -17.57 3.70 14.65
CA THR A 105 -18.17 4.32 13.47
C THR A 105 -17.44 5.61 13.16
N GLN A 106 -17.03 5.82 11.92
CA GLN A 106 -16.33 7.03 11.51
C GLN A 106 -16.99 7.69 10.31
N ARG A 107 -17.02 9.03 10.37
CA ARG A 107 -17.38 9.89 9.26
C ARG A 107 -16.14 10.65 8.79
N SER A 108 -15.74 10.46 7.52
CA SER A 108 -14.50 11.01 6.96
C SER A 108 -14.52 11.05 5.44
N ASP A 109 -13.48 11.60 4.84
CA ASP A 109 -13.24 11.48 3.39
C ASP A 109 -12.89 10.06 2.99
N GLY A 110 -12.39 9.23 3.92
CA GLY A 110 -12.06 7.84 3.69
C GLY A 110 -11.12 7.23 4.72
N MET A 111 -10.65 6.03 4.39
CA MET A 111 -9.68 5.25 5.17
C MET A 111 -8.67 4.61 4.21
N ILE A 112 -7.40 4.72 4.54
CA ILE A 112 -6.30 4.02 3.86
C ILE A 112 -5.87 2.84 4.73
N ILE A 113 -5.83 1.65 4.14
CA ILE A 113 -5.28 0.44 4.74
C ILE A 113 -3.99 0.15 4.01
N SER A 114 -2.85 0.34 4.67
CA SER A 114 -1.54 0.35 4.03
C SER A 114 -0.64 -0.76 4.55
N THR A 115 0.06 -1.43 3.62
CA THR A 115 1.20 -2.29 3.95
C THR A 115 2.40 -1.45 4.38
N PRO A 116 3.47 -2.06 4.92
CA PRO A 116 4.74 -1.36 5.11
C PRO A 116 5.29 -0.74 3.81
N THR A 117 5.12 -1.42 2.67
CA THR A 117 5.51 -0.89 1.36
C THR A 117 4.75 0.39 1.03
N GLY A 118 3.43 0.40 1.19
CA GLY A 118 2.56 1.55 0.93
C GLY A 118 2.69 2.67 1.95
N SER A 119 3.33 2.43 3.10
CA SER A 119 3.49 3.44 4.15
C SER A 119 4.30 4.67 3.70
N THR A 120 5.08 4.54 2.63
CA THR A 120 5.81 5.64 1.98
C THR A 120 5.08 6.22 0.77
N ALA A 121 3.87 5.71 0.44
CA ALA A 121 3.02 6.16 -0.67
C ALA A 121 1.88 7.08 -0.17
N TYR A 122 0.63 6.76 -0.49
CA TYR A 122 -0.50 7.62 -0.16
C TYR A 122 -0.74 7.75 1.36
N ALA A 123 -0.46 6.69 2.12
CA ALA A 123 -0.54 6.73 3.58
C ALA A 123 0.36 7.80 4.19
N LEU A 124 1.58 8.01 3.66
CA LEU A 124 2.48 9.07 4.12
C LEU A 124 1.87 10.47 3.90
N SER A 125 1.26 10.70 2.73
CA SER A 125 0.59 11.97 2.41
C SER A 125 -0.60 12.25 3.32
N ALA A 126 -1.21 11.21 3.89
CA ALA A 126 -2.31 11.29 4.86
C ALA A 126 -1.82 11.28 6.32
N ASN A 127 -0.55 11.60 6.58
CA ASN A 127 0.09 11.59 7.91
C ASN A 127 0.12 10.22 8.60
N GLY A 128 0.17 9.14 7.83
CA GLY A 128 0.41 7.79 8.33
C GLY A 128 1.86 7.58 8.78
N PRO A 129 2.13 6.59 9.64
CA PRO A 129 3.49 6.24 10.05
C PRO A 129 4.24 5.58 8.89
N ILE A 130 5.55 5.79 8.81
CA ILE A 130 6.44 4.98 7.96
C ILE A 130 6.70 3.67 8.70
N LEU A 131 6.37 2.56 8.06
CA LEU A 131 6.66 1.22 8.54
C LEU A 131 7.87 0.64 7.79
N HIS A 132 8.83 0.09 8.53
CA HIS A 132 9.93 -0.65 7.89
C HIS A 132 9.37 -1.88 7.18
N PRO A 133 9.88 -2.26 6.00
CA PRO A 133 9.37 -3.42 5.25
C PRO A 133 9.29 -4.74 6.02
N ASP A 134 10.17 -4.92 7.00
CA ASP A 134 10.22 -6.14 7.83
C ASP A 134 9.22 -6.13 9.00
N VAL A 135 8.44 -5.06 9.18
CA VAL A 135 7.42 -5.03 10.23
C VAL A 135 6.18 -5.80 9.79
N ASP A 136 5.79 -6.81 10.54
CA ASP A 136 4.54 -7.55 10.34
C ASP A 136 3.34 -6.71 10.81
N GLY A 137 3.08 -5.60 10.13
CA GLY A 137 2.05 -4.63 10.49
C GLY A 137 1.32 -4.03 9.30
N ILE A 138 0.09 -3.56 9.55
CA ILE A 138 -0.75 -2.83 8.61
C ILE A 138 -1.12 -1.50 9.26
N ALA A 139 -0.96 -0.39 8.55
CA ALA A 139 -1.39 0.92 9.03
C ALA A 139 -2.81 1.24 8.53
N LEU A 140 -3.68 1.67 9.43
CA LEU A 140 -4.99 2.25 9.13
C LEU A 140 -4.87 3.76 9.31
N VAL A 141 -5.06 4.49 8.23
CA VAL A 141 -4.84 5.94 8.18
C VAL A 141 -6.14 6.64 7.77
N PRO A 142 -6.84 7.30 8.72
CA PRO A 142 -8.06 8.06 8.42
C PRO A 142 -7.76 9.26 7.51
N MET A 143 -8.65 9.51 6.55
CA MET A 143 -8.55 10.66 5.64
C MET A 143 -9.54 11.75 6.09
N CYS A 144 -9.05 12.92 6.50
CA CYS A 144 -9.85 14.06 6.93
C CYS A 144 -11.03 13.65 7.85
N PRO A 145 -10.75 12.95 8.97
CA PRO A 145 -11.82 12.51 9.87
C PRO A 145 -12.53 13.70 10.50
N HIS A 146 -13.84 13.62 10.64
CA HIS A 146 -14.63 14.66 11.32
C HIS A 146 -14.34 14.71 12.83
N THR A 147 -13.84 13.61 13.40
CA THR A 147 -13.52 13.47 14.82
C THR A 147 -12.08 13.87 15.09
N LEU A 148 -11.87 14.85 15.97
CA LEU A 148 -10.52 15.37 16.31
C LEU A 148 -9.60 14.34 17.01
N THR A 149 -10.16 13.30 17.58
CA THR A 149 -9.42 12.22 18.28
C THR A 149 -8.97 11.09 17.36
N ALA A 150 -9.46 11.04 16.11
CA ALA A 150 -9.02 10.02 15.17
C ALA A 150 -7.52 10.13 14.88
N ARG A 151 -6.83 9.02 14.94
CA ARG A 151 -5.38 8.91 14.68
C ARG A 151 -5.11 7.68 13.85
N PRO A 152 -4.04 7.67 13.03
CA PRO A 152 -3.55 6.45 12.44
C PRO A 152 -3.22 5.43 13.52
N ILE A 153 -3.56 4.17 13.27
CA ILE A 153 -3.21 3.03 14.13
C ILE A 153 -2.48 1.98 13.31
N THR A 154 -1.57 1.26 13.95
CA THR A 154 -0.88 0.11 13.35
C THR A 154 -1.38 -1.16 14.03
N LEU A 155 -1.75 -2.14 13.23
CA LEU A 155 -2.24 -3.44 13.65
C LEU A 155 -1.29 -4.54 13.18
N PRO A 156 -1.27 -5.71 13.84
CA PRO A 156 -0.63 -6.90 13.29
C PRO A 156 -1.19 -7.24 11.90
N ASP A 157 -0.35 -7.64 10.98
CA ASP A 157 -0.75 -7.93 9.59
C ASP A 157 -1.67 -9.15 9.45
N ARG A 158 -1.76 -9.99 10.49
CA ARG A 158 -2.65 -11.15 10.56
C ARG A 158 -4.12 -10.82 10.84
N CYS A 159 -4.43 -9.57 11.21
CA CYS A 159 -5.80 -9.17 11.51
C CYS A 159 -6.65 -9.14 10.25
N LYS A 160 -7.93 -9.50 10.40
CA LYS A 160 -8.96 -9.27 9.40
C LYS A 160 -9.59 -7.89 9.65
N ILE A 161 -9.51 -7.02 8.66
CA ILE A 161 -10.07 -5.67 8.70
C ILE A 161 -11.35 -5.65 7.87
N GLU A 162 -12.44 -5.12 8.42
CA GLU A 162 -13.70 -4.98 7.73
C GLU A 162 -14.20 -3.53 7.84
N ILE A 163 -14.46 -2.92 6.68
CA ILE A 163 -15.07 -1.59 6.57
C ILE A 163 -16.49 -1.80 6.03
N VAL A 164 -17.48 -1.62 6.89
CA VAL A 164 -18.89 -1.74 6.55
C VAL A 164 -19.43 -0.37 6.18
N LEU A 165 -19.81 -0.19 4.91
CA LEU A 165 -20.26 1.10 4.38
C LEU A 165 -21.70 1.39 4.81
N LEU A 166 -21.91 2.50 5.49
CA LEU A 166 -23.22 2.88 5.98
C LEU A 166 -23.98 3.77 4.96
N PRO A 167 -25.33 3.62 4.87
CA PRO A 167 -26.12 4.54 4.05
C PRO A 167 -25.99 5.98 4.53
N PRO A 168 -26.25 6.97 3.67
CA PRO A 168 -26.84 6.88 2.34
C PRO A 168 -25.81 6.97 1.19
N HIS A 169 -24.50 7.00 1.48
CA HIS A 169 -23.51 7.39 0.48
C HIS A 169 -22.81 6.19 -0.15
N ASP A 170 -22.73 6.20 -1.47
CA ASP A 170 -21.83 5.31 -2.22
C ASP A 170 -20.38 5.77 -2.03
N SER A 171 -19.46 4.82 -2.09
CA SER A 171 -18.05 5.06 -1.95
C SER A 171 -17.26 4.33 -3.05
N ARG A 172 -15.97 4.56 -3.08
CA ARG A 172 -15.06 3.90 -4.00
C ARG A 172 -13.94 3.22 -3.23
N VAL A 173 -13.51 2.11 -3.77
CA VAL A 173 -12.31 1.44 -3.28
C VAL A 173 -11.26 1.48 -4.37
N HIS A 174 -10.08 1.96 -4.04
CA HIS A 174 -8.91 1.95 -4.89
C HIS A 174 -7.88 0.97 -4.33
N PHE A 175 -7.20 0.27 -5.23
CA PHE A 175 -6.17 -0.71 -4.92
C PHE A 175 -4.89 -0.28 -5.63
N ASP A 176 -3.86 0.08 -4.87
CA ASP A 176 -2.58 0.62 -5.36
C ASP A 176 -2.72 1.85 -6.29
N GLY A 177 -3.85 2.56 -6.21
CA GLY A 177 -4.19 3.64 -7.15
C GLY A 177 -4.38 3.19 -8.61
N GLN A 178 -4.38 1.89 -8.90
CA GLN A 178 -4.43 1.34 -10.27
C GLN A 178 -5.76 0.69 -10.62
N THR A 179 -6.36 0.01 -9.66
CA THR A 179 -7.66 -0.65 -9.82
C THR A 179 -8.71 0.08 -8.98
N ARG A 180 -9.92 0.18 -9.47
CA ARG A 180 -11.04 0.82 -8.80
C ARG A 180 -12.27 -0.05 -8.83
N TYR A 181 -13.03 -0.04 -7.73
CA TYR A 181 -14.35 -0.63 -7.63
C TYR A 181 -15.32 0.37 -6.99
N ASP A 182 -16.47 0.61 -7.64
CA ASP A 182 -17.53 1.46 -7.12
C ASP A 182 -18.45 0.64 -6.21
N THR A 183 -18.43 0.93 -4.92
CA THR A 183 -19.21 0.24 -3.89
C THR A 183 -20.58 0.88 -3.71
N ARG A 184 -21.47 0.19 -3.01
CA ARG A 184 -22.80 0.66 -2.62
C ARG A 184 -22.91 0.68 -1.10
N ALA A 185 -23.85 1.49 -0.60
CA ALA A 185 -24.22 1.44 0.81
C ALA A 185 -24.60 0.01 1.23
N GLY A 186 -24.08 -0.44 2.37
CA GLY A 186 -24.23 -1.81 2.87
C GLY A 186 -23.19 -2.81 2.36
N ASP A 187 -22.32 -2.45 1.40
CA ASP A 187 -21.19 -3.30 1.05
C ASP A 187 -20.17 -3.32 2.20
N THR A 188 -19.46 -4.43 2.30
CA THR A 188 -18.33 -4.58 3.23
C THR A 188 -17.05 -4.76 2.43
N VAL A 189 -16.05 -3.92 2.69
CA VAL A 189 -14.69 -4.11 2.20
C VAL A 189 -13.93 -4.91 3.24
N GLN A 190 -13.56 -6.14 2.91
CA GLN A 190 -12.81 -7.03 3.76
C GLN A 190 -11.37 -7.10 3.30
N ILE A 191 -10.43 -6.90 4.20
CA ILE A 191 -8.99 -6.89 3.90
C ILE A 191 -8.28 -7.82 4.88
N THR A 192 -7.42 -8.67 4.32
CA THR A 192 -6.54 -9.57 5.07
C THR A 192 -5.14 -9.56 4.46
N ARG A 193 -4.17 -10.14 5.14
CA ARG A 193 -2.88 -10.41 4.53
C ARG A 193 -3.03 -11.51 3.47
N SER A 194 -2.49 -11.28 2.26
CA SER A 194 -2.41 -12.29 1.23
C SER A 194 -1.51 -13.46 1.67
N PRO A 195 -1.82 -14.71 1.30
CA PRO A 195 -0.92 -15.84 1.48
C PRO A 195 0.36 -15.70 0.63
N HIS A 196 0.31 -14.92 -0.44
CA HIS A 196 1.43 -14.68 -1.34
C HIS A 196 2.27 -13.49 -0.86
N ARG A 197 3.55 -13.50 -1.24
CA ARG A 197 4.50 -12.40 -0.99
C ARG A 197 5.22 -12.04 -2.27
N VAL A 198 5.61 -10.79 -2.40
CA VAL A 198 6.46 -10.33 -3.50
C VAL A 198 7.91 -10.35 -3.03
N ARG A 199 8.77 -11.00 -3.80
CA ARG A 199 10.21 -11.00 -3.57
C ARG A 199 10.87 -9.96 -4.48
N LEU A 200 11.49 -8.95 -3.89
CA LEU A 200 12.28 -7.94 -4.59
C LEU A 200 13.77 -8.28 -4.47
N LEU A 201 14.50 -8.16 -5.56
CA LEU A 201 15.95 -8.30 -5.58
C LEU A 201 16.58 -6.94 -5.82
N HIS A 202 17.48 -6.56 -4.92
CA HIS A 202 18.22 -5.31 -4.94
C HIS A 202 19.70 -5.56 -5.16
N PRO A 203 20.46 -4.64 -5.77
CA PRO A 203 21.92 -4.71 -5.83
C PRO A 203 22.54 -4.81 -4.44
N VAL A 204 23.71 -5.41 -4.35
CA VAL A 204 24.49 -5.45 -3.11
C VAL A 204 24.77 -4.01 -2.65
N GLY A 205 24.56 -3.75 -1.35
CA GLY A 205 24.71 -2.43 -0.75
C GLY A 205 23.43 -1.61 -0.71
N TYR A 206 22.30 -2.16 -1.17
CA TYR A 206 21.00 -1.55 -0.96
C TYR A 206 20.76 -1.23 0.52
N SER A 207 20.21 -0.07 0.81
CA SER A 207 19.85 0.37 2.15
C SER A 207 18.51 1.10 2.13
N TYR A 208 17.52 0.55 2.81
CA TYR A 208 16.20 1.18 2.96
C TYR A 208 16.29 2.57 3.57
N PHE A 209 17.13 2.77 4.59
CA PHE A 209 17.28 4.09 5.22
C PHE A 209 18.02 5.09 4.32
N ALA A 210 18.96 4.64 3.48
CA ALA A 210 19.59 5.53 2.50
C ALA A 210 18.55 6.01 1.46
N MET A 211 17.71 5.12 0.98
CA MET A 211 16.60 5.42 0.08
C MET A 211 15.60 6.39 0.72
N LEU A 212 15.19 6.19 1.99
CA LEU A 212 14.32 7.11 2.71
C LEU A 212 14.93 8.52 2.82
N ARG A 213 16.22 8.63 3.19
CA ARG A 213 16.91 9.93 3.27
C ARG A 213 16.90 10.66 1.94
N GLU A 214 17.17 9.92 0.86
CA GLU A 214 17.17 10.50 -0.48
C GLU A 214 15.79 10.99 -0.89
N LYS A 215 14.77 10.14 -0.72
CA LYS A 215 13.40 10.41 -1.19
C LYS A 215 12.67 11.45 -0.35
N LEU A 216 12.90 11.45 0.95
CA LEU A 216 12.23 12.34 1.89
C LEU A 216 13.07 13.58 2.25
N HIS A 217 14.26 13.72 1.64
CA HIS A 217 15.17 14.83 1.89
C HIS A 217 15.54 15.03 3.37
N TRP A 218 15.60 13.94 4.15
CA TRP A 218 15.83 14.00 5.59
C TRP A 218 17.23 14.49 5.99
N SER A 219 18.19 14.45 5.07
CA SER A 219 19.56 14.93 5.31
C SER A 219 19.88 16.25 4.63
N SER A 220 18.92 16.91 4.00
CA SER A 220 19.11 18.23 3.44
C SER A 220 19.11 19.26 4.57
N THR A 221 20.30 19.59 5.10
CA THR A 221 20.46 20.78 5.93
C THR A 221 20.10 22.00 5.07
N PRO A 222 19.20 22.90 5.51
CA PRO A 222 18.98 24.14 4.81
C PRO A 222 20.35 24.87 4.68
N ARG A 223 20.84 25.07 3.46
CA ARG A 223 21.99 25.93 3.25
C ARG A 223 21.53 27.35 3.62
N HIS A 224 21.96 27.84 4.75
CA HIS A 224 21.83 29.28 5.06
C HIS A 224 22.59 30.04 3.97
N THR A 225 21.85 30.60 3.01
CA THR A 225 22.33 31.62 2.07
C THR A 225 22.31 32.95 2.77
#